data_10f6811622f5bd7e0c1cb10a3ba7c924
#
_entry.id   10f6811622f5bd7e0c1cb10a3ba7c924
#
_cell.length_a   1.000
_cell.length_b   1.000
_cell.length_c   1.000
_cell.angle_alpha   90.00
_cell.angle_beta   90.00
_cell.angle_gamma   90.00
#
_symmetry.space_group_name_H-M   'P 1'
#
loop_
_entity.id
_entity.type
_entity.pdbx_description
1 polymer ?
#
loop_
_entity_poly.entity_id
_entity_poly.type
_entity_poly.pdbx_seq_one_letter_code
_entity_poly.pdbx_strand_id
1 'polypeptide(L)'
;MPPYEAIKKAREKNLDLVEISPTAQPPVCRIMDYGKYLYQQEKKEREAKKHQKTITVKEVKFRINVDDHDYETKKNHVLRFLAEGDKVKATIFFRGREMTRTGLGRQILERLIKDVESESIVEFRPRQEGNTLHAILAPKKSDKEREREKQKAEKAAAQSAPSPDPPPAQVAKPAS
;
A
#
# COMPACT_ATOMS: atom_id res chain seq x y z
N MET A 1 28.70 28.35 9.53
CA MET A 1 28.38 29.23 10.70
C MET A 1 28.50 28.38 11.94
N PRO A 2 29.21 28.84 12.99
CA PRO A 2 29.29 28.10 14.24
C PRO A 2 27.94 28.03 14.96
N PRO A 3 27.65 26.95 15.72
CA PRO A 3 26.32 26.71 16.34
C PRO A 3 25.88 27.87 17.26
N TYR A 4 26.81 28.47 17.96
CA TYR A 4 26.56 29.60 18.87
C TYR A 4 25.96 30.83 18.15
N GLU A 5 26.51 31.18 16.99
CA GLU A 5 25.99 32.30 16.17
C GLU A 5 24.59 31.97 15.59
N ALA A 6 24.35 30.70 15.22
CA ALA A 6 23.06 30.29 14.74
C ALA A 6 21.96 30.41 15.81
N ILE A 7 22.28 30.01 17.06
CA ILE A 7 21.38 30.15 18.22
C ILE A 7 21.08 31.63 18.50
N LYS A 8 22.12 32.51 18.47
CA LYS A 8 21.94 33.95 18.70
C LYS A 8 21.02 34.56 17.65
N LYS A 9 21.21 34.24 16.36
CA LYS A 9 20.35 34.71 15.27
C LYS A 9 18.91 34.18 15.34
N ALA A 10 18.70 32.95 15.83
CA ALA A 10 17.38 32.42 16.06
C ALA A 10 16.64 33.20 17.16
N ARG A 11 17.32 33.47 18.30
CA ARG A 11 16.77 34.26 19.40
C ARG A 11 16.44 35.70 19.01
N GLU A 12 17.30 36.35 18.22
CA GLU A 12 17.08 37.72 17.72
C GLU A 12 15.79 37.83 16.89
N LYS A 13 15.39 36.71 16.21
CA LYS A 13 14.17 36.65 15.40
C LYS A 13 12.98 36.03 16.15
N ASN A 14 13.11 35.68 17.41
CA ASN A 14 12.13 34.93 18.20
C ASN A 14 11.67 33.66 17.50
N LEU A 15 12.65 32.93 16.93
CA LEU A 15 12.44 31.66 16.21
C LEU A 15 13.30 30.57 16.85
N ASP A 16 12.96 29.31 16.53
CA ASP A 16 13.70 28.15 16.99
C ASP A 16 14.77 27.73 15.97
N LEU A 17 15.88 27.21 16.48
CA LEU A 17 16.89 26.55 15.66
C LEU A 17 16.61 25.03 15.67
N VAL A 18 16.22 24.51 14.53
CA VAL A 18 15.84 23.09 14.37
C VAL A 18 16.90 22.38 13.55
N GLU A 19 17.41 21.28 14.08
CA GLU A 19 18.33 20.39 13.38
C GLU A 19 17.54 19.46 12.44
N ILE A 20 17.75 19.59 11.12
CA ILE A 20 17.03 18.81 10.12
C ILE A 20 17.77 17.51 9.77
N SER A 21 19.11 17.57 9.72
CA SER A 21 19.92 16.41 9.38
C SER A 21 21.10 16.29 10.34
N PRO A 22 20.96 15.49 11.42
CA PRO A 22 22.02 15.27 12.39
C PRO A 22 23.19 14.45 11.85
N THR A 23 22.92 13.60 10.83
CA THR A 23 23.93 12.72 10.24
C THR A 23 24.83 13.39 9.21
N ALA A 24 24.48 14.59 8.73
CA ALA A 24 25.29 15.35 7.81
C ALA A 24 26.51 15.95 8.52
N GLN A 25 27.67 15.99 7.87
CA GLN A 25 28.88 16.63 8.37
C GLN A 25 29.26 17.80 7.44
N PRO A 26 29.07 19.05 7.87
CA PRO A 26 28.50 19.52 9.13
C PRO A 26 26.97 19.34 9.25
N PRO A 27 26.41 19.27 10.47
CA PRO A 27 24.97 19.11 10.67
C PRO A 27 24.18 20.29 10.09
N VAL A 28 23.05 19.99 9.46
CA VAL A 28 22.21 21.00 8.81
C VAL A 28 21.11 21.44 9.76
N CYS A 29 21.16 22.73 10.15
CA CYS A 29 20.15 23.37 11.00
C CYS A 29 19.39 24.43 10.23
N ARG A 30 18.11 24.64 10.59
CA ARG A 30 17.25 25.67 10.02
C ARG A 30 16.58 26.48 11.11
N ILE A 31 16.54 27.80 10.90
CA ILE A 31 15.81 28.72 11.79
C ILE A 31 14.37 28.80 11.34
N MET A 32 13.43 28.37 12.18
CA MET A 32 12.01 28.36 11.87
C MET A 32 11.17 28.33 13.16
N ASP A 33 9.89 28.58 13.04
CA ASP A 33 8.91 28.32 14.10
C ASP A 33 8.63 26.82 14.17
N TYR A 34 9.10 26.17 15.23
CA TYR A 34 8.97 24.73 15.41
C TYR A 34 7.51 24.28 15.55
N GLY A 35 6.69 25.07 16.24
CA GLY A 35 5.26 24.77 16.41
C GLY A 35 4.53 24.75 15.06
N LYS A 36 4.79 25.75 14.22
CA LYS A 36 4.22 25.80 12.86
C LYS A 36 4.72 24.67 11.96
N TYR A 37 5.98 24.33 12.07
CA TYR A 37 6.57 23.20 11.34
C TYR A 37 5.89 21.88 11.72
N LEU A 38 5.75 21.62 13.02
CA LEU A 38 5.14 20.41 13.57
C LEU A 38 3.68 20.28 13.11
N TYR A 39 2.92 21.37 13.19
CA TYR A 39 1.56 21.42 12.71
C TYR A 39 1.45 21.10 11.20
N GLN A 40 2.35 21.67 10.40
CA GLN A 40 2.37 21.40 8.96
C GLN A 40 2.72 19.93 8.66
N GLN A 41 3.65 19.35 9.43
CA GLN A 41 4.04 17.95 9.32
C GLN A 41 2.86 17.03 9.65
N GLU A 42 2.21 17.25 10.78
CA GLU A 42 1.03 16.49 11.18
C GLU A 42 -0.12 16.63 10.15
N LYS A 43 -0.31 17.83 9.62
CA LYS A 43 -1.32 18.07 8.58
C LYS A 43 -1.04 17.25 7.33
N LYS A 44 0.22 17.25 6.85
CA LYS A 44 0.65 16.42 5.71
C LYS A 44 0.46 14.93 5.99
N GLU A 45 0.80 14.46 7.17
CA GLU A 45 0.61 13.05 7.55
C GLU A 45 -0.88 12.66 7.59
N ARG A 46 -1.73 13.53 8.14
CA ARG A 46 -3.19 13.31 8.15
C ARG A 46 -3.77 13.29 6.73
N GLU A 47 -3.31 14.17 5.86
CA GLU A 47 -3.69 14.19 4.44
C GLU A 47 -3.18 12.93 3.72
N ALA A 48 -1.93 12.55 3.92
CA ALA A 48 -1.38 11.32 3.35
C ALA A 48 -2.16 10.07 3.78
N LYS A 49 -2.51 9.97 5.08
CA LYS A 49 -3.33 8.87 5.60
C LYS A 49 -4.74 8.83 4.98
N LYS A 50 -5.36 10.01 4.75
CA LYS A 50 -6.69 10.08 4.09
C LYS A 50 -6.67 9.60 2.64
N HIS A 51 -5.55 9.81 1.92
CA HIS A 51 -5.39 9.38 0.53
C HIS A 51 -4.85 7.96 0.39
N GLN A 52 -4.43 7.33 1.49
CA GLN A 52 -3.97 5.96 1.48
C GLN A 52 -5.18 5.01 1.34
N LYS A 53 -5.31 4.35 0.19
CA LYS A 53 -6.32 3.32 -0.04
C LYS A 53 -5.97 2.11 0.83
N THR A 54 -6.75 1.87 1.88
CA THR A 54 -6.61 0.70 2.73
C THR A 54 -7.39 -0.45 2.10
N ILE A 55 -6.68 -1.51 1.68
CA ILE A 55 -7.31 -2.72 1.17
C ILE A 55 -7.79 -3.54 2.37
N THR A 56 -9.10 -3.75 2.46
CA THR A 56 -9.71 -4.59 3.49
C THR A 56 -9.99 -5.98 2.95
N VAL A 57 -10.04 -6.97 3.85
CA VAL A 57 -10.43 -8.34 3.50
C VAL A 57 -11.87 -8.54 3.94
N LYS A 58 -12.78 -8.68 2.98
CA LYS A 58 -14.21 -8.98 3.24
C LYS A 58 -14.43 -10.48 3.23
N GLU A 59 -15.17 -10.99 4.20
CA GLU A 59 -15.49 -12.41 4.27
C GLU A 59 -16.90 -12.68 3.75
N VAL A 60 -17.02 -13.65 2.83
CA VAL A 60 -18.30 -14.16 2.32
C VAL A 60 -18.40 -15.64 2.67
N LYS A 61 -19.44 -16.00 3.46
CA LYS A 61 -19.64 -17.36 3.94
C LYS A 61 -20.64 -18.11 3.05
N PHE A 62 -20.24 -19.30 2.59
CA PHE A 62 -21.07 -20.23 1.84
C PHE A 62 -21.39 -21.45 2.70
N ARG A 63 -22.43 -22.16 2.33
CA ARG A 63 -22.78 -23.48 2.88
C ARG A 63 -22.68 -24.54 1.78
N ILE A 64 -22.52 -25.82 2.16
CA ILE A 64 -22.44 -26.93 1.20
C ILE A 64 -23.75 -27.05 0.39
N ASN A 65 -24.89 -26.88 1.09
CA ASN A 65 -26.21 -26.94 0.48
C ASN A 65 -26.68 -25.51 0.17
N VAL A 66 -25.93 -24.80 -0.67
CA VAL A 66 -26.32 -23.47 -1.13
C VAL A 66 -27.30 -23.63 -2.30
N ASP A 67 -28.44 -22.92 -2.23
CA ASP A 67 -29.39 -22.81 -3.33
C ASP A 67 -28.80 -21.88 -4.42
N ASP A 68 -29.17 -22.11 -5.69
CA ASP A 68 -28.62 -21.35 -6.82
C ASP A 68 -28.90 -19.85 -6.66
N HIS A 69 -30.07 -19.46 -6.16
CA HIS A 69 -30.41 -18.07 -5.90
C HIS A 69 -29.50 -17.43 -4.83
N ASP A 70 -29.26 -18.13 -3.70
CA ASP A 70 -28.35 -17.65 -2.64
C ASP A 70 -26.91 -17.62 -3.13
N TYR A 71 -26.51 -18.57 -3.99
CA TYR A 71 -25.21 -18.56 -4.63
C TYR A 71 -25.01 -17.31 -5.50
N GLU A 72 -25.99 -16.99 -6.38
CA GLU A 72 -25.92 -15.80 -7.24
C GLU A 72 -25.88 -14.51 -6.44
N THR A 73 -26.67 -14.40 -5.38
CA THR A 73 -26.66 -13.24 -4.48
C THR A 73 -25.27 -13.05 -3.86
N LYS A 74 -24.66 -14.12 -3.37
CA LYS A 74 -23.33 -14.08 -2.77
C LYS A 74 -22.24 -13.81 -3.80
N LYS A 75 -22.36 -14.37 -5.01
CA LYS A 75 -21.47 -14.05 -6.12
C LYS A 75 -21.50 -12.55 -6.44
N ASN A 76 -22.69 -11.95 -6.52
CA ASN A 76 -22.84 -10.52 -6.77
C ASN A 76 -22.22 -9.67 -5.64
N HIS A 77 -22.29 -10.11 -4.38
CA HIS A 77 -21.59 -9.46 -3.28
C HIS A 77 -20.06 -9.54 -3.46
N VAL A 78 -19.54 -10.70 -3.89
CA VAL A 78 -18.11 -10.86 -4.16
C VAL A 78 -17.67 -9.91 -5.27
N LEU A 79 -18.40 -9.85 -6.39
CA LEU A 79 -18.10 -8.94 -7.50
C LEU A 79 -18.12 -7.48 -7.06
N ARG A 80 -19.09 -7.07 -6.24
CA ARG A 80 -19.16 -5.71 -5.69
C ARG A 80 -17.94 -5.38 -4.84
N PHE A 81 -17.52 -6.27 -3.92
CA PHE A 81 -16.34 -6.04 -3.08
C PHE A 81 -15.04 -5.98 -3.90
N LEU A 82 -14.92 -6.82 -4.93
CA LEU A 82 -13.77 -6.76 -5.84
C LEU A 82 -13.76 -5.44 -6.63
N ALA A 83 -14.92 -4.94 -7.07
CA ALA A 83 -15.04 -3.66 -7.76
C ALA A 83 -14.69 -2.47 -6.83
N GLU A 84 -15.00 -2.55 -5.52
CA GLU A 84 -14.58 -1.58 -4.49
C GLU A 84 -13.06 -1.61 -4.26
N GLY A 85 -12.40 -2.68 -4.72
CA GLY A 85 -10.95 -2.91 -4.60
C GLY A 85 -10.55 -3.62 -3.32
N ASP A 86 -11.50 -4.24 -2.62
CA ASP A 86 -11.25 -5.05 -1.44
C ASP A 86 -10.91 -6.49 -1.83
N LYS A 87 -10.16 -7.18 -0.95
CA LYS A 87 -9.94 -8.63 -1.07
C LYS A 87 -11.13 -9.38 -0.50
N VAL A 88 -11.47 -10.52 -1.10
CA VAL A 88 -12.57 -11.35 -0.65
C VAL A 88 -12.05 -12.70 -0.18
N LYS A 89 -12.37 -13.05 1.08
CA LYS A 89 -12.18 -14.39 1.63
C LYS A 89 -13.49 -15.15 1.52
N ALA A 90 -13.60 -16.06 0.57
CA ALA A 90 -14.73 -16.97 0.44
C ALA A 90 -14.51 -18.17 1.37
N THR A 91 -15.39 -18.36 2.35
CA THR A 91 -15.25 -19.39 3.38
C THR A 91 -16.46 -20.33 3.37
N ILE A 92 -16.22 -21.64 3.40
CA ILE A 92 -17.25 -22.67 3.64
C ILE A 92 -16.96 -23.29 5.00
N PHE A 93 -17.97 -23.31 5.85
CA PHE A 93 -17.91 -23.95 7.18
C PHE A 93 -18.62 -25.29 7.13
N PHE A 94 -17.91 -26.37 7.49
CA PHE A 94 -18.43 -27.73 7.57
C PHE A 94 -18.92 -28.06 8.97
N ARG A 95 -20.13 -28.56 9.09
CA ARG A 95 -20.68 -29.01 10.37
C ARG A 95 -20.55 -30.53 10.50
N GLY A 96 -19.93 -31.01 11.57
CA GLY A 96 -19.89 -32.41 11.96
C GLY A 96 -19.78 -33.38 10.76
N ARG A 97 -20.90 -34.02 10.38
CA ARG A 97 -20.98 -35.00 9.29
C ARG A 97 -20.67 -34.45 7.89
N GLU A 98 -20.69 -33.13 7.69
CA GLU A 98 -20.36 -32.50 6.41
C GLU A 98 -18.86 -32.56 6.08
N MET A 99 -18.03 -32.82 7.10
CA MET A 99 -16.58 -33.01 6.94
C MET A 99 -16.23 -34.16 5.98
N THR A 100 -17.10 -35.14 5.83
CA THR A 100 -16.90 -36.24 4.87
C THR A 100 -17.17 -35.81 3.40
N ARG A 101 -17.80 -34.64 3.21
CA ARG A 101 -18.21 -34.13 1.89
C ARG A 101 -17.45 -32.86 1.49
N THR A 102 -16.20 -32.72 1.89
CA THR A 102 -15.36 -31.54 1.59
C THR A 102 -15.18 -31.31 0.09
N GLY A 103 -15.28 -32.38 -0.73
CA GLY A 103 -15.24 -32.29 -2.20
C GLY A 103 -16.34 -31.42 -2.78
N LEU A 104 -17.57 -31.46 -2.25
CA LEU A 104 -18.67 -30.59 -2.69
C LEU A 104 -18.39 -29.11 -2.38
N GLY A 105 -17.83 -28.82 -1.21
CA GLY A 105 -17.42 -27.46 -0.86
C GLY A 105 -16.34 -26.94 -1.81
N ARG A 106 -15.35 -27.78 -2.15
CA ARG A 106 -14.33 -27.43 -3.13
C ARG A 106 -14.93 -27.09 -4.50
N GLN A 107 -15.87 -27.87 -4.99
CA GLN A 107 -16.56 -27.61 -6.25
C GLN A 107 -17.28 -26.25 -6.25
N ILE A 108 -17.94 -25.87 -5.15
CA ILE A 108 -18.61 -24.56 -5.03
C ILE A 108 -17.58 -23.42 -5.12
N LEU A 109 -16.44 -23.50 -4.40
CA LEU A 109 -15.41 -22.47 -4.49
C LEU A 109 -14.72 -22.43 -5.85
N GLU A 110 -14.51 -23.56 -6.50
CA GLU A 110 -13.96 -23.63 -7.85
C GLU A 110 -14.94 -23.05 -8.89
N ARG A 111 -16.25 -23.29 -8.74
CA ARG A 111 -17.29 -22.63 -9.55
C ARG A 111 -17.24 -21.12 -9.35
N LEU A 112 -17.17 -20.66 -8.10
CA LEU A 112 -17.06 -19.23 -7.79
C LEU A 112 -15.81 -18.61 -8.43
N ILE A 113 -14.65 -19.26 -8.31
CA ILE A 113 -13.40 -18.79 -8.91
C ILE A 113 -13.53 -18.63 -10.42
N LYS A 114 -14.15 -19.59 -11.10
CA LYS A 114 -14.38 -19.52 -12.55
C LYS A 114 -15.33 -18.37 -12.92
N ASP A 115 -16.42 -18.21 -12.16
CA ASP A 115 -17.42 -17.17 -12.41
C ASP A 115 -16.89 -15.74 -12.22
N VAL A 116 -15.90 -15.56 -11.36
CA VAL A 116 -15.31 -14.24 -11.06
C VAL A 116 -13.90 -14.03 -11.63
N GLU A 117 -13.41 -14.97 -12.47
CA GLU A 117 -12.07 -14.94 -13.06
C GLU A 117 -11.82 -13.68 -13.91
N SER A 118 -12.88 -13.11 -14.51
CA SER A 118 -12.78 -11.87 -15.28
C SER A 118 -12.32 -10.67 -14.44
N GLU A 119 -12.74 -10.59 -13.17
CA GLU A 119 -12.57 -9.43 -12.29
C GLU A 119 -11.60 -9.69 -11.13
N SER A 120 -11.20 -10.96 -10.93
CA SER A 120 -10.36 -11.35 -9.79
C SER A 120 -9.10 -12.12 -10.19
N ILE A 121 -8.13 -12.09 -9.28
CA ILE A 121 -6.94 -12.94 -9.29
C ILE A 121 -7.00 -13.81 -8.05
N VAL A 122 -6.81 -15.12 -8.22
CA VAL A 122 -6.76 -16.06 -7.10
C VAL A 122 -5.43 -15.90 -6.37
N GLU A 123 -5.46 -15.32 -5.18
CA GLU A 123 -4.29 -15.18 -4.32
C GLU A 123 -4.01 -16.50 -3.57
N PHE A 124 -5.05 -17.11 -3.01
CA PHE A 124 -4.97 -18.43 -2.40
C PHE A 124 -6.05 -19.36 -2.95
N ARG A 125 -5.61 -20.50 -3.46
CA ARG A 125 -6.52 -21.57 -3.92
C ARG A 125 -7.27 -22.19 -2.75
N PRO A 126 -8.43 -22.85 -2.98
CA PRO A 126 -9.22 -23.50 -1.94
C PRO A 126 -8.34 -24.41 -1.05
N ARG A 127 -8.16 -24.00 0.21
CA ARG A 127 -7.41 -24.75 1.23
C ARG A 127 -8.29 -25.03 2.43
N GLN A 128 -8.21 -26.24 2.92
CA GLN A 128 -8.93 -26.66 4.12
C GLN A 128 -8.08 -26.35 5.36
N GLU A 129 -8.71 -25.70 6.32
CA GLU A 129 -8.15 -25.44 7.66
C GLU A 129 -9.17 -25.89 8.72
N GLY A 130 -8.91 -27.04 9.32
CA GLY A 130 -9.84 -27.65 10.29
C GLY A 130 -11.23 -27.85 9.69
N ASN A 131 -12.24 -27.21 10.24
CA ASN A 131 -13.64 -27.30 9.82
C ASN A 131 -14.02 -26.29 8.74
N THR A 132 -13.07 -25.56 8.19
CA THR A 132 -13.32 -24.53 7.18
C THR A 132 -12.52 -24.80 5.91
N LEU A 133 -13.13 -24.49 4.78
CA LEU A 133 -12.44 -24.42 3.48
C LEU A 133 -12.54 -22.99 3.00
N HIS A 134 -11.41 -22.36 2.71
CA HIS A 134 -11.41 -20.98 2.25
C HIS A 134 -10.54 -20.77 1.02
N ALA A 135 -10.89 -19.76 0.26
CA ALA A 135 -10.11 -19.22 -0.86
C ALA A 135 -10.04 -17.70 -0.72
N ILE A 136 -8.92 -17.10 -1.13
CA ILE A 136 -8.76 -15.65 -1.13
C ILE A 136 -8.65 -15.17 -2.57
N LEU A 137 -9.53 -14.21 -2.89
CA LEU A 137 -9.62 -13.55 -4.17
C LEU A 137 -9.19 -12.09 -4.01
N ALA A 138 -8.29 -11.64 -4.86
CA ALA A 138 -7.85 -10.25 -4.92
C ALA A 138 -8.47 -9.58 -6.16
N PRO A 139 -8.80 -8.28 -6.10
CA PRO A 139 -9.29 -7.57 -7.25
C PRO A 139 -8.21 -7.52 -8.34
N LYS A 140 -8.61 -7.74 -9.58
CA LYS A 140 -7.74 -7.53 -10.72
C LYS A 140 -7.55 -6.02 -10.87
N LYS A 141 -6.32 -5.52 -10.68
CA LYS A 141 -6.04 -4.10 -10.88
C LYS A 141 -6.48 -3.71 -12.29
N SER A 142 -7.31 -2.68 -12.39
CA SER A 142 -7.70 -2.16 -13.70
C SER A 142 -6.44 -1.73 -14.46
N ASP A 143 -6.45 -1.88 -15.79
CA ASP A 143 -5.28 -1.50 -16.61
C ASP A 143 -4.89 -0.04 -16.41
N LYS A 144 -5.87 0.85 -16.12
CA LYS A 144 -5.63 2.24 -15.73
C LYS A 144 -4.86 2.41 -14.41
N GLU A 145 -5.05 1.52 -13.43
CA GLU A 145 -4.28 1.57 -12.18
C GLU A 145 -2.87 1.02 -12.38
N ARG A 146 -2.71 -0.01 -13.22
CA ARG A 146 -1.39 -0.53 -13.62
C ARG A 146 -0.57 0.50 -14.37
N GLU A 147 -1.18 1.26 -15.28
CA GLU A 147 -0.51 2.35 -16.00
C GLU A 147 -0.11 3.50 -15.07
N ARG A 148 -0.99 3.89 -14.14
CA ARG A 148 -0.67 4.90 -13.14
C ARG A 148 0.46 4.49 -12.20
N GLU A 149 0.50 3.22 -11.77
CA GLU A 149 1.61 2.70 -10.96
C GLU A 149 2.91 2.64 -11.76
N LYS A 150 2.88 2.22 -13.03
CA LYS A 150 4.05 2.25 -13.92
C LYS A 150 4.58 3.67 -14.10
N GLN A 151 3.71 4.64 -14.39
CA GLN A 151 4.09 6.06 -14.54
C GLN A 151 4.62 6.65 -13.22
N LYS A 152 4.07 6.25 -12.07
CA LYS A 152 4.54 6.70 -10.76
C LYS A 152 5.90 6.09 -10.41
N ALA A 153 6.11 4.81 -10.72
CA ALA A 153 7.40 4.14 -10.53
C ALA A 153 8.48 4.72 -11.46
N GLU A 154 8.14 5.02 -12.71
CA GLU A 154 9.04 5.64 -13.68
C GLU A 154 9.44 7.07 -13.29
N LYS A 155 8.47 7.87 -12.81
CA LYS A 155 8.75 9.21 -12.26
C LYS A 155 9.59 9.15 -10.98
N ALA A 156 9.39 8.17 -10.11
CA ALA A 156 10.22 8.00 -8.93
C ALA A 156 11.65 7.56 -9.28
N ALA A 157 11.80 6.69 -10.27
CA ALA A 157 13.12 6.28 -10.79
C ALA A 157 13.86 7.44 -11.47
N ALA A 158 13.14 8.29 -12.22
CA ALA A 158 13.72 9.48 -12.85
C ALA A 158 14.16 10.56 -11.84
N GLN A 159 13.52 10.62 -10.67
CA GLN A 159 13.90 11.55 -9.59
C GLN A 159 15.02 11.02 -8.69
N SER A 160 15.33 9.73 -8.73
CA SER A 160 16.40 9.09 -7.96
C SER A 160 17.69 8.90 -8.75
N ALA A 161 17.76 9.35 -10.01
CA ALA A 161 18.99 9.36 -10.78
C ALA A 161 19.98 10.36 -10.15
N PRO A 162 21.20 9.94 -9.77
CA PRO A 162 22.20 10.87 -9.26
C PRO A 162 22.59 11.84 -10.36
N SER A 163 22.66 13.13 -9.99
CA SER A 163 23.16 14.17 -10.87
C SER A 163 24.57 13.79 -11.38
N PRO A 164 24.88 13.96 -12.67
CA PRO A 164 26.21 13.68 -13.14
C PRO A 164 27.22 14.61 -12.45
N ASP A 165 28.28 14.01 -11.91
CA ASP A 165 29.41 14.70 -11.32
C ASP A 165 29.95 15.79 -12.28
N PRO A 166 30.28 16.99 -11.77
CA PRO A 166 30.94 18.00 -12.60
C PRO A 166 32.31 17.47 -13.01
N PRO A 167 32.79 17.80 -14.26
CA PRO A 167 34.06 17.33 -14.78
C PRO A 167 35.22 17.86 -13.91
N PRO A 168 36.29 17.08 -13.71
CA PRO A 168 37.43 17.49 -12.91
C PRO A 168 38.09 18.72 -13.49
N ALA A 169 38.29 19.73 -12.64
CA ALA A 169 39.01 20.97 -12.98
C ALA A 169 40.41 20.63 -13.47
N GLN A 170 40.72 21.04 -14.67
CA GLN A 170 42.07 20.96 -15.25
C GLN A 170 43.03 21.82 -14.41
N VAL A 171 43.96 21.17 -13.76
CA VAL A 171 45.08 21.84 -13.05
C VAL A 171 46.00 22.40 -14.16
N ALA A 172 46.01 23.70 -14.25
CA ALA A 172 46.98 24.43 -15.10
C ALA A 172 48.40 24.21 -14.53
N LYS A 173 49.29 23.64 -15.36
CA LYS A 173 50.72 23.57 -15.07
C LYS A 173 51.34 25.00 -15.06
N PRO A 174 52.20 25.34 -14.07
CA PRO A 174 52.99 26.56 -14.19
C PRO A 174 54.10 26.38 -15.24
N ALA A 175 54.19 27.34 -16.12
CA ALA A 175 55.32 27.47 -17.05
C ALA A 175 56.53 28.02 -16.34
N SER A 176 57.68 27.43 -16.59
CA SER A 176 59.03 27.85 -16.18
C SER A 176 59.40 29.19 -16.73
#